data_35026975c2447893ffaae023100c9b2d
#
_entry.id   35026975c2447893ffaae023100c9b2d
#
_cell.length_a   1.000
_cell.length_b   1.000
_cell.length_c   1.000
_cell.angle_alpha   90.00
_cell.angle_beta   90.00
_cell.angle_gamma   90.00
#
_symmetry.space_group_name_H-M   'P 1'
#
loop_
_entity.id
_entity.type
_entity.pdbx_description
1 polymer ?
#
loop_
_entity_poly.entity_id
_entity_poly.type
_entity_poly.pdbx_seq_one_letter_code
_entity_poly.pdbx_strand_id
1 'polypeptide(L)'
;EKDFWFFKIGATLTGRLRRRIIIPSFDCDGELNYYVARTVGSDSKMKYINSRVPKKNIIFNEINIDWNSELTLVEGPFDLIKANENATCLLGCTLKEDQILFSKIVRNSTPICLALDPDVLNKSYNIARLLTSYGISVRILDCSNYEDVGAMSKKDFYKRFQDAKPFGNDDRLLSLISSIKSGSLV
;
A
#
# COMPACT_ATOMS: atom_id res chain seq x y z
N GLU A 1 11.79 4.85 17.32
CA GLU A 1 12.57 3.60 17.50
C GLU A 1 11.75 2.34 17.20
N LYS A 2 10.50 2.20 17.73
CA LYS A 2 9.65 1.01 17.51
C LYS A 2 9.55 0.63 16.03
N ASP A 3 9.31 1.59 15.13
CA ASP A 3 9.14 1.35 13.69
C ASP A 3 10.42 0.84 13.03
N PHE A 4 11.60 1.32 13.45
CA PHE A 4 12.88 0.84 12.93
C PHE A 4 13.07 -0.65 13.18
N TRP A 5 12.70 -1.12 14.36
CA TRP A 5 12.80 -2.54 14.72
C TRP A 5 11.71 -3.37 14.07
N PHE A 6 10.48 -2.87 14.05
CA PHE A 6 9.35 -3.58 13.46
C PHE A 6 9.56 -3.84 11.96
N PHE A 7 9.92 -2.79 11.20
CA PHE A 7 10.19 -2.90 9.76
C PHE A 7 11.65 -3.26 9.43
N LYS A 8 12.50 -3.50 10.43
CA LYS A 8 13.93 -3.80 10.25
C LYS A 8 14.64 -2.78 9.35
N ILE A 9 14.27 -1.48 9.50
CA ILE A 9 14.79 -0.39 8.69
C ILE A 9 16.29 -0.23 8.95
N GLY A 10 17.07 -0.12 7.89
CA GLY A 10 18.51 0.02 7.97
C GLY A 10 19.06 1.08 7.02
N ALA A 11 20.37 1.26 7.09
CA ALA A 11 21.14 2.10 6.19
C ALA A 11 22.54 1.51 6.00
N THR A 12 23.22 1.88 4.91
CA THR A 12 24.62 1.53 4.70
C THR A 12 25.45 2.73 4.26
N LEU A 13 26.69 2.76 4.70
CA LEU A 13 27.66 3.80 4.32
C LEU A 13 28.50 3.42 3.09
N THR A 14 28.44 2.17 2.67
CA THR A 14 29.23 1.62 1.58
C THR A 14 28.37 0.92 0.50
N GLY A 15 28.96 0.63 -0.64
CA GLY A 15 28.34 -0.10 -1.71
C GLY A 15 27.27 0.68 -2.49
N ARG A 16 26.49 -0.04 -3.30
CA ARG A 16 25.48 0.53 -4.21
C ARG A 16 24.36 1.25 -3.47
N LEU A 17 24.02 0.82 -2.26
CA LEU A 17 22.93 1.37 -1.47
C LEU A 17 23.41 2.43 -0.45
N ARG A 18 24.65 2.90 -0.55
CA ARG A 18 25.20 3.91 0.35
C ARG A 18 24.31 5.15 0.43
N ARG A 19 24.22 5.75 1.63
CA ARG A 19 23.42 6.96 1.92
C ARG A 19 21.94 6.79 1.57
N ARG A 20 21.38 5.59 1.82
CA ARG A 20 19.96 5.31 1.62
C ARG A 20 19.35 4.73 2.88
N ILE A 21 18.11 5.08 3.11
CA ILE A 21 17.24 4.37 4.05
C ILE A 21 16.74 3.13 3.31
N ILE A 22 16.93 1.96 3.91
CA ILE A 22 16.57 0.67 3.34
C ILE A 22 15.43 0.10 4.17
N ILE A 23 14.29 -0.18 3.53
CA ILE A 23 13.16 -0.86 4.12
C ILE A 23 13.09 -2.25 3.47
N PRO A 24 13.49 -3.31 4.18
CA PRO A 24 13.36 -4.68 3.70
C PRO A 24 11.93 -5.17 3.84
N SER A 25 11.60 -6.19 3.07
CA SER A 25 10.36 -6.94 3.16
C SER A 25 10.68 -8.42 3.28
N PHE A 26 9.97 -9.10 4.16
CA PHE A 26 10.11 -10.53 4.39
C PHE A 26 8.77 -11.22 4.07
N ASP A 27 8.86 -12.42 3.51
CA ASP A 27 7.70 -13.28 3.28
C ASP A 27 7.22 -13.98 4.57
N CYS A 28 6.22 -14.85 4.44
CA CYS A 28 5.65 -15.59 5.58
C CYS A 28 6.64 -16.56 6.25
N ASP A 29 7.70 -16.98 5.57
CA ASP A 29 8.74 -17.87 6.08
C ASP A 29 9.90 -17.10 6.72
N GLY A 30 9.86 -15.76 6.65
CA GLY A 30 10.90 -14.88 7.19
C GLY A 30 12.07 -14.65 6.25
N GLU A 31 11.97 -15.07 4.98
CA GLU A 31 12.98 -14.86 3.97
C GLU A 31 12.85 -13.48 3.31
N LEU A 32 13.99 -12.84 3.03
CA LEU A 32 14.01 -11.53 2.36
C LEU A 32 13.49 -11.64 0.94
N ASN A 33 12.25 -11.16 0.68
CA ASN A 33 11.63 -11.22 -0.63
C ASN A 33 11.77 -9.93 -1.45
N TYR A 34 11.94 -8.76 -0.79
CA TYR A 34 12.09 -7.46 -1.45
C TYR A 34 12.83 -6.44 -0.58
N TYR A 35 13.23 -5.34 -1.17
CA TYR A 35 13.61 -4.13 -0.44
C TYR A 35 13.36 -2.88 -1.28
N VAL A 36 13.14 -1.76 -0.59
CA VAL A 36 13.12 -0.42 -1.17
C VAL A 36 14.21 0.40 -0.48
N ALA A 37 15.05 1.08 -1.26
CA ALA A 37 16.13 1.91 -0.75
C ALA A 37 16.00 3.34 -1.30
N ARG A 38 15.65 4.30 -0.43
CA ARG A 38 15.45 5.72 -0.76
C ARG A 38 16.67 6.53 -0.36
N THR A 39 17.16 7.39 -1.27
CA THR A 39 18.24 8.32 -0.95
C THR A 39 17.86 9.30 0.14
N VAL A 40 18.81 9.66 1.01
CA VAL A 40 18.64 10.69 2.04
C VAL A 40 19.00 12.07 1.49
N GLY A 41 19.81 12.15 0.43
CA GLY A 41 20.26 13.43 -0.16
C GLY A 41 19.42 13.84 -1.39
N SER A 42 19.34 15.14 -1.63
CA SER A 42 18.68 15.74 -2.80
C SER A 42 19.44 15.52 -4.11
N ASP A 43 20.76 15.28 -4.05
CA ASP A 43 21.65 15.30 -5.22
C ASP A 43 21.70 13.99 -5.99
N SER A 44 20.92 12.99 -5.57
CA SER A 44 20.93 11.70 -6.25
C SER A 44 19.98 11.69 -7.45
N LYS A 45 20.54 11.40 -8.64
CA LYS A 45 19.75 11.18 -9.87
C LYS A 45 18.70 10.06 -9.75
N MET A 46 18.90 9.11 -8.82
CA MET A 46 18.00 8.00 -8.56
C MET A 46 17.45 8.08 -7.14
N LYS A 47 16.23 8.59 -6.99
CA LYS A 47 15.53 8.69 -5.70
C LYS A 47 15.37 7.32 -5.03
N TYR A 48 15.07 6.29 -5.80
CA TYR A 48 14.86 4.91 -5.32
C TYR A 48 15.76 3.89 -6.02
N ILE A 49 16.22 2.90 -5.27
CA ILE A 49 16.81 1.65 -5.76
C ILE A 49 16.08 0.51 -5.08
N ASN A 50 15.43 -0.32 -5.87
CA ASN A 50 14.62 -1.43 -5.37
C ASN A 50 15.20 -2.78 -5.80
N SER A 51 14.73 -3.86 -5.19
CA SER A 51 14.95 -5.22 -5.68
C SER A 51 14.49 -5.35 -7.14
N ARG A 52 15.15 -6.23 -7.90
CA ARG A 52 14.81 -6.50 -9.30
C ARG A 52 13.75 -7.61 -9.47
N VAL A 53 13.10 -8.01 -8.38
CA VAL A 53 12.04 -9.00 -8.39
C VAL A 53 10.76 -8.39 -8.98
N PRO A 54 10.01 -9.11 -9.84
CA PRO A 54 8.72 -8.64 -10.33
C PRO A 54 7.74 -8.38 -9.18
N LYS A 55 7.20 -7.16 -9.10
CA LYS A 55 6.29 -6.74 -8.00
C LYS A 55 5.06 -7.64 -7.87
N LYS A 56 4.57 -8.24 -8.96
CA LYS A 56 3.41 -9.12 -8.94
C LYS A 56 3.62 -10.40 -8.11
N ASN A 57 4.87 -10.78 -7.88
CA ASN A 57 5.26 -11.96 -7.11
C ASN A 57 5.64 -11.60 -5.66
N ILE A 58 5.33 -10.38 -5.20
CA ILE A 58 5.72 -9.89 -3.89
C ILE A 58 4.48 -9.50 -3.10
N ILE A 59 4.45 -9.92 -1.84
CA ILE A 59 3.64 -9.32 -0.79
C ILE A 59 4.62 -8.63 0.14
N PHE A 60 4.54 -7.29 0.18
CA PHE A 60 5.45 -6.52 1.01
C PHE A 60 5.05 -6.65 2.48
N ASN A 61 6.03 -6.87 3.38
CA ASN A 61 5.78 -7.03 4.82
C ASN A 61 4.89 -8.24 5.18
N GLU A 62 4.89 -9.32 4.38
CA GLU A 62 3.99 -10.46 4.55
C GLU A 62 4.13 -11.13 5.92
N ILE A 63 5.35 -11.19 6.48
CA ILE A 63 5.64 -11.75 7.80
C ILE A 63 4.79 -11.16 8.93
N ASN A 64 4.33 -9.92 8.78
CA ASN A 64 3.54 -9.20 9.78
C ASN A 64 2.03 -9.16 9.46
N ILE A 65 1.57 -9.84 8.40
CA ILE A 65 0.16 -9.80 8.00
C ILE A 65 -0.65 -10.86 8.73
N ASP A 66 -1.70 -10.41 9.41
CA ASP A 66 -2.80 -11.27 9.85
C ASP A 66 -3.92 -11.28 8.79
N TRP A 67 -4.03 -12.37 8.06
CA TRP A 67 -5.00 -12.53 6.98
C TRP A 67 -6.45 -12.67 7.47
N ASN A 68 -6.67 -12.92 8.77
CA ASN A 68 -8.02 -13.03 9.36
C ASN A 68 -8.56 -11.68 9.85
N SER A 69 -7.73 -10.64 9.87
CA SER A 69 -8.07 -9.29 10.28
C SER A 69 -8.07 -8.33 9.10
N GLU A 70 -8.73 -7.17 9.22
CA GLU A 70 -8.74 -6.16 8.17
C GLU A 70 -7.32 -5.71 7.83
N LEU A 71 -6.94 -5.84 6.56
CA LEU A 71 -5.63 -5.48 6.03
C LEU A 71 -5.68 -4.11 5.37
N THR A 72 -4.79 -3.22 5.78
CA THR A 72 -4.64 -1.90 5.13
C THR A 72 -3.69 -2.00 3.94
N LEU A 73 -4.13 -1.46 2.79
CA LEU A 73 -3.31 -1.31 1.59
C LEU A 73 -2.92 0.15 1.40
N VAL A 74 -1.61 0.43 1.36
CA VAL A 74 -1.04 1.75 1.06
C VAL A 74 -0.23 1.70 -0.24
N GLU A 75 0.24 2.84 -0.76
CA GLU A 75 1.01 2.85 -2.02
C GLU A 75 2.41 2.31 -1.85
N GLY A 76 3.15 2.82 -0.90
CA GLY A 76 4.57 2.58 -0.75
C GLY A 76 5.02 2.23 0.67
N PRO A 77 6.28 1.76 0.81
CA PRO A 77 6.81 1.37 2.12
C PRO A 77 6.96 2.52 3.11
N PHE A 78 7.05 3.77 2.65
CA PHE A 78 7.11 4.93 3.55
C PHE A 78 5.74 5.25 4.14
N ASP A 79 4.67 5.03 3.39
CA ASP A 79 3.28 5.14 3.85
C ASP A 79 2.95 4.05 4.85
N LEU A 80 3.47 2.84 4.59
CA LEU A 80 3.33 1.68 5.46
C LEU A 80 3.81 1.95 6.90
N ILE A 81 4.89 2.73 7.08
CA ILE A 81 5.41 3.10 8.42
C ILE A 81 4.38 3.92 9.22
N LYS A 82 3.47 4.62 8.55
CA LYS A 82 2.43 5.45 9.18
C LYS A 82 1.13 4.70 9.40
N ALA A 83 0.90 3.64 8.65
CA ALA A 83 -0.30 2.80 8.74
C ALA A 83 -0.37 2.01 10.07
N ASN A 84 -1.47 1.31 10.27
CA ASN A 84 -1.64 0.35 11.35
C ASN A 84 -0.70 -0.86 11.19
N GLU A 85 -0.61 -1.71 12.22
CA GLU A 85 0.32 -2.84 12.23
C GLU A 85 -0.02 -3.89 11.17
N ASN A 86 -1.34 -4.14 10.92
CA ASN A 86 -1.79 -5.06 9.86
C ASN A 86 -1.92 -4.32 8.53
N ALA A 87 -0.79 -4.10 7.86
CA ALA A 87 -0.74 -3.35 6.62
C ALA A 87 0.32 -3.88 5.65
N THR A 88 0.08 -3.67 4.35
CA THR A 88 1.04 -3.91 3.28
C THR A 88 0.98 -2.78 2.25
N CYS A 89 1.95 -2.71 1.34
CA CYS A 89 1.93 -1.72 0.27
C CYS A 89 1.88 -2.38 -1.11
N LEU A 90 1.25 -1.67 -2.04
CA LEU A 90 1.10 -2.11 -3.43
C LEU A 90 2.38 -1.99 -4.26
N LEU A 91 3.42 -1.33 -3.72
CA LEU A 91 4.62 -0.93 -4.47
C LEU A 91 4.27 -0.09 -5.72
N GLY A 92 3.22 0.70 -5.62
CA GLY A 92 2.57 1.51 -6.64
C GLY A 92 1.08 1.68 -6.32
N CYS A 93 0.28 2.03 -7.30
CA CYS A 93 -1.12 2.42 -7.10
C CYS A 93 -2.12 1.47 -7.82
N THR A 94 -1.74 0.22 -8.07
CA THR A 94 -2.61 -0.76 -8.77
C THR A 94 -2.55 -2.13 -8.11
N LEU A 95 -3.71 -2.79 -8.06
CA LEU A 95 -3.84 -4.20 -7.71
C LEU A 95 -4.50 -4.92 -8.88
N LYS A 96 -3.91 -6.04 -9.32
CA LYS A 96 -4.39 -6.83 -10.45
C LYS A 96 -4.58 -8.30 -10.06
N GLU A 97 -5.44 -9.01 -10.78
CA GLU A 97 -5.76 -10.43 -10.53
C GLU A 97 -4.55 -11.37 -10.66
N ASP A 98 -3.55 -11.01 -11.49
CA ASP A 98 -2.32 -11.80 -11.68
C ASP A 98 -1.27 -11.59 -10.57
N GLN A 99 -1.58 -10.79 -9.55
CA GLN A 99 -0.70 -10.54 -8.41
C GLN A 99 -0.96 -11.53 -7.28
N ILE A 100 0.11 -12.01 -6.65
CA ILE A 100 0.03 -12.91 -5.50
C ILE A 100 -0.72 -12.30 -4.32
N LEU A 101 -0.59 -10.99 -4.09
CA LEU A 101 -1.32 -10.26 -3.06
C LEU A 101 -2.84 -10.37 -3.27
N PHE A 102 -3.31 -10.15 -4.51
CA PHE A 102 -4.73 -10.30 -4.84
C PHE A 102 -5.24 -11.71 -4.54
N SER A 103 -4.50 -12.72 -5.01
CA SER A 103 -4.87 -14.13 -4.79
C SER A 103 -4.93 -14.49 -3.30
N LYS A 104 -4.02 -13.97 -2.47
CA LYS A 104 -4.02 -14.19 -1.02
C LYS A 104 -5.20 -13.50 -0.34
N ILE A 105 -5.53 -12.25 -0.70
CA ILE A 105 -6.70 -11.52 -0.19
C ILE A 105 -7.98 -12.31 -0.47
N VAL A 106 -8.18 -12.73 -1.72
CA VAL A 106 -9.40 -13.46 -2.12
C VAL A 106 -9.49 -14.82 -1.44
N ARG A 107 -8.39 -15.58 -1.40
CA ARG A 107 -8.34 -16.91 -0.76
C ARG A 107 -8.71 -16.87 0.71
N ASN A 108 -8.27 -15.85 1.43
CA ASN A 108 -8.53 -15.72 2.87
C ASN A 108 -9.80 -14.91 3.17
N SER A 109 -10.46 -14.36 2.16
CA SER A 109 -11.60 -13.45 2.32
C SER A 109 -11.26 -12.25 3.22
N THR A 110 -10.02 -11.76 3.17
CA THR A 110 -9.50 -10.73 4.06
C THR A 110 -10.16 -9.37 3.78
N PRO A 111 -10.83 -8.74 4.75
CA PRO A 111 -11.37 -7.40 4.59
C PRO A 111 -10.26 -6.38 4.33
N ILE A 112 -10.53 -5.39 3.50
CA ILE A 112 -9.52 -4.42 3.06
C ILE A 112 -9.90 -2.99 3.46
N CYS A 113 -8.93 -2.24 4.00
CA CYS A 113 -8.96 -0.79 4.09
C CYS A 113 -7.98 -0.20 3.06
N LEU A 114 -8.49 0.55 2.08
CA LEU A 114 -7.65 1.26 1.10
C LEU A 114 -7.27 2.63 1.65
N ALA A 115 -5.96 2.87 1.79
CA ALA A 115 -5.38 4.14 2.19
C ALA A 115 -4.35 4.57 1.14
N LEU A 116 -4.84 5.00 -0.03
CA LEU A 116 -4.02 5.45 -1.15
C LEU A 116 -4.04 6.98 -1.23
N ASP A 117 -3.06 7.53 -1.94
CA ASP A 117 -2.89 8.98 -2.06
C ASP A 117 -4.10 9.65 -2.75
N PRO A 118 -4.43 10.90 -2.40
CA PRO A 118 -5.64 11.56 -2.91
C PRO A 118 -5.67 11.72 -4.44
N ASP A 119 -4.51 11.87 -5.07
CA ASP A 119 -4.37 12.04 -6.52
C ASP A 119 -4.70 10.78 -7.32
N VAL A 120 -4.76 9.62 -6.67
CA VAL A 120 -5.09 8.32 -7.27
C VAL A 120 -6.47 7.77 -6.88
N LEU A 121 -7.40 8.63 -6.46
CA LEU A 121 -8.73 8.23 -6.00
C LEU A 121 -9.47 7.31 -7.01
N ASN A 122 -9.38 7.58 -8.31
CA ASN A 122 -9.96 6.73 -9.33
C ASN A 122 -9.36 5.31 -9.34
N LYS A 123 -8.07 5.17 -9.01
CA LYS A 123 -7.42 3.86 -8.90
C LYS A 123 -7.86 3.14 -7.63
N SER A 124 -8.06 3.88 -6.52
CA SER A 124 -8.67 3.33 -5.30
C SER A 124 -10.04 2.72 -5.57
N TYR A 125 -10.90 3.45 -6.31
CA TYR A 125 -12.22 2.94 -6.70
C TYR A 125 -12.13 1.72 -7.64
N ASN A 126 -11.16 1.66 -8.54
CA ASN A 126 -10.96 0.50 -9.40
C ASN A 126 -10.53 -0.74 -8.60
N ILE A 127 -9.64 -0.58 -7.62
CA ILE A 127 -9.23 -1.64 -6.72
C ILE A 127 -10.42 -2.09 -5.86
N ALA A 128 -11.18 -1.14 -5.30
CA ALA A 128 -12.36 -1.44 -4.49
C ALA A 128 -13.40 -2.22 -5.29
N ARG A 129 -13.70 -1.81 -6.53
CA ARG A 129 -14.61 -2.54 -7.43
C ARG A 129 -14.12 -3.96 -7.72
N LEU A 130 -12.83 -4.11 -8.03
CA LEU A 130 -12.24 -5.40 -8.29
C LEU A 130 -12.40 -6.31 -7.07
N LEU A 131 -12.00 -5.88 -5.89
CA LEU A 131 -12.09 -6.68 -4.67
C LEU A 131 -13.54 -7.02 -4.30
N THR A 132 -14.46 -6.05 -4.39
CA THR A 132 -15.89 -6.29 -4.09
C THR A 132 -16.55 -7.21 -5.09
N SER A 133 -16.10 -7.31 -6.34
CA SER A 133 -16.60 -8.29 -7.31
C SER A 133 -16.25 -9.73 -6.93
N TYR A 134 -15.24 -9.93 -6.08
CA TYR A 134 -14.86 -11.20 -5.48
C TYR A 134 -15.42 -11.40 -4.05
N GLY A 135 -16.38 -10.56 -3.63
CA GLY A 135 -17.02 -10.67 -2.33
C GLY A 135 -16.21 -10.11 -1.16
N ILE A 136 -15.10 -9.41 -1.41
CA ILE A 136 -14.27 -8.81 -0.36
C ILE A 136 -14.91 -7.51 0.13
N SER A 137 -15.02 -7.36 1.46
CA SER A 137 -15.43 -6.12 2.09
C SER A 137 -14.30 -5.08 1.96
N VAL A 138 -14.63 -3.88 1.47
CA VAL A 138 -13.65 -2.81 1.27
C VAL A 138 -14.13 -1.55 1.95
N ARG A 139 -13.25 -0.89 2.72
CA ARG A 139 -13.40 0.47 3.21
C ARG A 139 -12.37 1.37 2.53
N ILE A 140 -12.70 2.66 2.39
CA ILE A 140 -11.78 3.66 1.84
C ILE A 140 -11.50 4.69 2.93
N LEU A 141 -10.22 4.88 3.22
CA LEU A 141 -9.71 5.90 4.12
C LEU A 141 -9.58 7.22 3.34
N ASP A 142 -10.15 8.29 3.89
CA ASP A 142 -10.04 9.62 3.31
C ASP A 142 -8.66 10.22 3.61
N CYS A 143 -7.81 10.31 2.58
CA CYS A 143 -6.49 10.94 2.64
C CYS A 143 -6.51 12.44 2.30
N SER A 144 -7.69 13.05 2.06
CA SER A 144 -7.81 14.48 1.76
C SER A 144 -7.12 15.33 2.83
N ASN A 145 -6.57 16.48 2.45
CA ASN A 145 -5.76 17.38 3.26
C ASN A 145 -4.33 16.90 3.59
N TYR A 146 -3.88 15.79 3.03
CA TYR A 146 -2.49 15.33 3.08
C TYR A 146 -1.98 15.08 1.66
N GLU A 147 -0.67 15.25 1.46
CA GLU A 147 -0.02 14.94 0.18
C GLU A 147 -0.04 13.43 -0.07
N ASP A 148 0.31 12.67 0.96
CA ASP A 148 0.30 11.20 0.99
C ASP A 148 0.06 10.69 2.41
N VAL A 149 -0.09 9.38 2.58
CA VAL A 149 -0.22 8.73 3.90
C VAL A 149 1.05 8.93 4.73
N GLY A 150 2.22 8.97 4.09
CA GLY A 150 3.51 9.18 4.75
C GLY A 150 3.64 10.56 5.43
N ALA A 151 2.88 11.57 4.96
CA ALA A 151 2.81 12.89 5.56
C ALA A 151 1.92 12.95 6.82
N MET A 152 1.11 11.93 7.09
CA MET A 152 0.25 11.90 8.27
C MET A 152 1.04 11.61 9.54
N SER A 153 0.55 12.13 10.67
CA SER A 153 0.94 11.57 11.97
C SER A 153 0.26 10.21 12.17
N LYS A 154 0.84 9.31 12.97
CA LYS A 154 0.17 8.05 13.32
C LYS A 154 -1.21 8.28 13.96
N LYS A 155 -1.34 9.32 14.78
CA LYS A 155 -2.60 9.70 15.42
C LYS A 155 -3.67 10.07 14.40
N ASP A 156 -3.30 10.87 13.39
CA ASP A 156 -4.24 11.28 12.33
C ASP A 156 -4.62 10.08 11.45
N PHE A 157 -3.65 9.22 11.13
CA PHE A 157 -3.93 7.98 10.41
C PHE A 157 -4.96 7.12 11.16
N TYR A 158 -4.74 6.84 12.45
CA TYR A 158 -5.66 6.03 13.26
C TYR A 158 -7.06 6.63 13.35
N LYS A 159 -7.17 7.96 13.50
CA LYS A 159 -8.46 8.63 13.48
C LYS A 159 -9.19 8.40 12.15
N ARG A 160 -8.50 8.64 11.03
CA ARG A 160 -9.07 8.44 9.69
C ARG A 160 -9.37 6.97 9.39
N PHE A 161 -8.55 6.06 9.90
CA PHE A 161 -8.80 4.62 9.81
C PHE A 161 -10.10 4.21 10.50
N GLN A 162 -10.39 4.77 11.68
CA GLN A 162 -11.66 4.54 12.37
C GLN A 162 -12.84 5.12 11.59
N ASP A 163 -12.67 6.28 10.97
CA ASP A 163 -13.70 7.01 10.22
C ASP A 163 -13.82 6.50 8.76
N ALA A 164 -12.99 5.52 8.32
CA ALA A 164 -12.99 4.99 6.96
C ALA A 164 -14.36 4.41 6.58
N LYS A 165 -14.83 4.77 5.38
CA LYS A 165 -16.19 4.45 4.93
C LYS A 165 -16.22 3.16 4.11
N PRO A 166 -17.27 2.32 4.28
CA PRO A 166 -17.49 1.18 3.38
C PRO A 166 -17.65 1.66 1.93
N PHE A 167 -17.00 0.96 1.01
CA PHE A 167 -17.19 1.20 -0.42
C PHE A 167 -18.57 0.67 -0.85
N GLY A 168 -19.50 1.60 -1.12
CA GLY A 168 -20.90 1.31 -1.39
C GLY A 168 -21.33 1.52 -2.85
N ASN A 169 -22.65 1.42 -3.08
CA ASN A 169 -23.23 1.62 -4.42
C ASN A 169 -23.09 3.05 -4.92
N ASP A 170 -23.14 4.04 -4.04
CA ASP A 170 -22.99 5.46 -4.41
C ASP A 170 -21.56 5.75 -4.89
N ASP A 171 -20.55 5.18 -4.23
CA ASP A 171 -19.14 5.29 -4.66
C ASP A 171 -18.92 4.60 -6.00
N ARG A 172 -19.59 3.45 -6.23
CA ARG A 172 -19.60 2.77 -7.53
C ARG A 172 -20.16 3.64 -8.63
N LEU A 173 -21.28 4.31 -8.37
CA LEU A 173 -21.92 5.21 -9.31
C LEU A 173 -21.05 6.43 -9.62
N LEU A 174 -20.49 7.07 -8.61
CA LEU A 174 -19.57 8.20 -8.76
C LEU A 174 -18.33 7.83 -9.57
N SER A 175 -17.76 6.66 -9.32
CA SER A 175 -16.62 6.12 -10.05
C SER A 175 -16.97 5.88 -11.54
N LEU A 176 -18.14 5.34 -11.83
CA LEU A 176 -18.63 5.14 -13.20
C LEU A 176 -18.82 6.48 -13.94
N ILE A 177 -19.47 7.45 -13.30
CA ILE A 177 -19.66 8.80 -13.85
C ILE A 177 -18.31 9.46 -14.15
N SER A 178 -17.34 9.33 -13.25
CA SER A 178 -15.98 9.87 -13.45
C SER A 178 -15.28 9.19 -14.64
N SER A 179 -15.42 7.88 -14.79
CA SER A 179 -14.84 7.10 -15.89
C SER A 179 -15.45 7.51 -17.25
N ILE A 180 -16.76 7.76 -17.30
CA ILE A 180 -17.45 8.25 -18.49
C ILE A 180 -16.91 9.64 -18.87
N LYS A 181 -16.79 10.56 -17.90
CA LYS A 181 -16.27 11.92 -18.14
C LYS A 181 -14.82 11.94 -18.60
N SER A 182 -13.99 10.99 -18.18
CA SER A 182 -12.58 10.87 -18.57
C SER A 182 -12.36 10.12 -19.90
N GLY A 183 -13.43 9.62 -20.55
CA GLY A 183 -13.34 8.85 -21.79
C GLY A 183 -12.69 7.46 -21.61
N SER A 184 -12.58 6.95 -20.40
CA SER A 184 -11.91 5.68 -20.07
C SER A 184 -12.82 4.44 -20.18
N LEU A 185 -14.02 4.58 -20.73
CA LEU A 185 -14.92 3.49 -21.11
C LEU A 185 -14.83 3.28 -22.64
N VAL A 186 -13.77 2.63 -23.09
CA VAL A 186 -13.71 1.93 -24.37
C VAL A 186 -13.02 0.60 -24.13
#